data_b141a482007410c9c6e7c39ffb5bcd53
#
_entry.id   b141a482007410c9c6e7c39ffb5bcd53
#
_cell.length_a   1.000
_cell.length_b   1.000
_cell.length_c   1.000
_cell.angle_alpha   90.00
_cell.angle_beta   90.00
_cell.angle_gamma   90.00
#
_symmetry.space_group_name_H-M   'P 1'
#
loop_
_entity.id
_entity.type
_entity.pdbx_description
1 polymer ?
#
loop_
_entity_poly.entity_id
_entity_poly.type
_entity_poly.pdbx_seq_one_letter_code
_entity_poly.pdbx_strand_id
1 'polypeptide(L)'
;YFTNDIGSQIAEADGVGESTVQTYISSLAAACCDEKVQIIGFNPDTDFVITPWVASQFDGTLRRGQIIAGASINVSDNNTVKLYGHEFPVAAQLADTGTSLDNSVFVNLDTVPDVVSYSAQVGHAAIPEEYAGKAVSAVLVKVKDGYSAQQVASNIAKATGIKSLGYVYPGGITATTKTNLKVIIRYVAVFITVFWTMGLVVMLAVFSSAMNERKREFAAYRILGADRATLVGIIVKESATIGAIGGVIGVTCTSLVVFPFSGL
;
A
#
# COMPACT_ATOMS: atom_id res chain seq x y z
N TYR A 1 -22.09 -9.08 -11.05
CA TYR A 1 -21.82 -7.71 -11.54
C TYR A 1 -22.92 -6.80 -11.06
N PHE A 2 -22.57 -5.59 -10.67
CA PHE A 2 -23.55 -4.55 -10.40
C PHE A 2 -23.84 -3.83 -11.71
N THR A 3 -25.07 -3.33 -11.85
CA THR A 3 -25.48 -2.56 -13.03
C THR A 3 -25.62 -1.09 -12.68
N ASN A 4 -25.74 -0.21 -13.68
CA ASN A 4 -25.86 1.23 -13.50
C ASN A 4 -26.99 1.65 -12.52
N ASP A 5 -28.01 0.82 -12.32
CA ASP A 5 -29.10 1.08 -11.36
C ASP A 5 -28.60 1.25 -9.93
N ILE A 6 -27.49 0.59 -9.56
CA ILE A 6 -26.89 0.75 -8.24
C ILE A 6 -26.30 2.16 -8.07
N GLY A 7 -25.75 2.75 -9.13
CA GLY A 7 -25.23 4.11 -9.11
C GLY A 7 -26.32 5.11 -8.76
N SER A 8 -27.51 4.98 -9.36
CA SER A 8 -28.67 5.81 -9.09
C SER A 8 -29.18 5.63 -7.66
N GLN A 9 -29.31 4.41 -7.19
CA GLN A 9 -29.75 4.12 -5.81
C GLN A 9 -28.78 4.70 -4.77
N ILE A 10 -27.48 4.63 -5.05
CA ILE A 10 -26.44 5.19 -4.17
C ILE A 10 -26.50 6.72 -4.20
N ALA A 11 -26.71 7.32 -5.37
CA ALA A 11 -26.82 8.78 -5.52
C ALA A 11 -27.96 9.38 -4.70
N GLU A 12 -29.07 8.64 -4.55
CA GLU A 12 -30.26 9.05 -3.80
C GLU A 12 -30.13 8.82 -2.29
N ALA A 13 -29.11 8.10 -1.83
CA ALA A 13 -28.94 7.79 -0.42
C ALA A 13 -28.62 9.05 0.40
N ASP A 14 -29.18 9.11 1.60
CA ASP A 14 -29.03 10.27 2.50
C ASP A 14 -27.55 10.50 2.89
N GLY A 15 -27.09 11.74 2.73
CA GLY A 15 -25.71 12.17 2.97
C GLY A 15 -24.77 12.01 1.77
N VAL A 16 -25.22 11.51 0.63
CA VAL A 16 -24.48 11.50 -0.64
C VAL A 16 -24.56 12.88 -1.29
N GLY A 17 -23.42 13.51 -1.54
CA GLY A 17 -23.32 14.81 -2.23
C GLY A 17 -23.23 14.65 -3.73
N GLU A 18 -22.13 14.08 -4.18
CA GLU A 18 -21.87 13.75 -5.58
C GLU A 18 -21.53 12.27 -5.68
N SER A 19 -21.85 11.63 -6.78
CA SER A 19 -21.47 10.25 -7.04
C SER A 19 -21.08 10.06 -8.49
N THR A 20 -20.10 9.19 -8.74
CA THR A 20 -19.70 8.78 -10.08
C THR A 20 -19.43 7.28 -10.11
N VAL A 21 -19.66 6.67 -11.24
CA VAL A 21 -19.46 5.24 -11.45
C VAL A 21 -18.17 4.99 -12.22
N GLN A 22 -17.48 3.90 -11.87
CA GLN A 22 -16.31 3.45 -12.59
C GLN A 22 -16.42 1.97 -12.90
N THR A 23 -15.90 1.58 -14.06
CA THR A 23 -15.82 0.18 -14.50
C THR A 23 -14.36 -0.20 -14.69
N TYR A 24 -13.93 -1.27 -14.01
CA TYR A 24 -12.57 -1.76 -14.07
C TYR A 24 -12.49 -3.04 -14.90
N ILE A 25 -11.59 -3.04 -15.87
CA ILE A 25 -11.28 -4.16 -16.74
C ILE A 25 -9.78 -4.40 -16.67
N SER A 26 -9.34 -5.64 -16.50
CA SER A 26 -7.92 -5.99 -16.53
C SER A 26 -7.56 -6.58 -17.88
N SER A 27 -6.62 -5.97 -18.60
CA SER A 27 -6.01 -6.61 -19.76
C SER A 27 -5.04 -7.70 -19.28
N LEU A 28 -4.82 -8.72 -20.10
CA LEU A 28 -3.79 -9.72 -19.86
C LEU A 28 -2.59 -9.43 -20.75
N ALA A 29 -1.38 -9.67 -20.24
CA ALA A 29 -0.17 -9.71 -21.05
C ALA A 29 -0.19 -10.98 -21.89
N ALA A 30 -0.86 -10.91 -23.04
CA ALA A 30 -0.95 -11.96 -24.04
C ALA A 30 -0.76 -11.30 -25.42
N ALA A 31 -0.66 -12.11 -26.47
CA ALA A 31 -0.47 -11.61 -27.84
C ALA A 31 -1.55 -10.60 -28.31
N CYS A 32 -2.64 -10.46 -27.58
CA CYS A 32 -3.73 -9.52 -27.85
C CYS A 32 -3.52 -8.11 -27.29
N CYS A 33 -2.56 -7.93 -26.38
CA CYS A 33 -2.34 -6.66 -25.68
C CYS A 33 -0.83 -6.40 -25.59
N ASP A 34 -0.43 -5.15 -25.68
CA ASP A 34 0.98 -4.77 -25.57
C ASP A 34 1.48 -4.99 -24.13
N GLU A 35 0.61 -4.71 -23.14
CA GLU A 35 0.96 -4.81 -21.72
C GLU A 35 -0.23 -5.30 -20.88
N LYS A 36 0.09 -5.77 -19.67
CA LYS A 36 -0.91 -6.06 -18.64
C LYS A 36 -1.26 -4.77 -17.91
N VAL A 37 -2.40 -4.19 -18.22
CA VAL A 37 -2.85 -2.92 -17.67
C VAL A 37 -4.24 -3.02 -17.04
N GLN A 38 -4.55 -2.12 -16.15
CA GLN A 38 -5.91 -1.89 -15.68
C GLN A 38 -6.58 -0.85 -16.57
N ILE A 39 -7.71 -1.18 -17.15
CA ILE A 39 -8.54 -0.25 -17.93
C ILE A 39 -9.62 0.28 -17.00
N ILE A 40 -9.69 1.61 -16.86
CA ILE A 40 -10.63 2.29 -15.99
C ILE A 40 -11.59 3.11 -16.86
N GLY A 41 -12.83 2.62 -16.95
CA GLY A 41 -13.93 3.37 -17.55
C GLY A 41 -14.52 4.37 -16.55
N PHE A 42 -14.59 5.63 -16.93
CA PHE A 42 -15.16 6.71 -16.11
C PHE A 42 -16.01 7.65 -16.96
N ASN A 43 -16.88 8.40 -16.34
CA ASN A 43 -17.65 9.45 -17.00
C ASN A 43 -17.00 10.82 -16.74
N PRO A 44 -16.39 11.47 -17.74
CA PRO A 44 -15.72 12.75 -17.57
C PRO A 44 -16.61 13.87 -17.01
N ASP A 45 -17.92 13.80 -17.24
CA ASP A 45 -18.87 14.84 -16.84
C ASP A 45 -19.25 14.76 -15.35
N THR A 46 -19.18 13.56 -14.76
CA THR A 46 -19.57 13.33 -13.35
C THR A 46 -18.40 12.94 -12.46
N ASP A 47 -17.27 12.59 -13.05
CA ASP A 47 -16.10 12.15 -12.28
C ASP A 47 -15.40 13.34 -11.62
N PHE A 48 -15.17 13.22 -10.32
CA PHE A 48 -14.50 14.22 -9.49
C PHE A 48 -13.13 13.74 -8.96
N VAL A 49 -12.65 12.58 -9.44
CA VAL A 49 -11.38 11.99 -9.01
C VAL A 49 -10.37 11.97 -10.15
N ILE A 50 -10.71 11.37 -11.28
CA ILE A 50 -9.82 11.24 -12.44
C ILE A 50 -9.84 12.53 -13.27
N THR A 51 -11.02 13.07 -13.51
CA THR A 51 -11.19 14.27 -14.34
C THR A 51 -10.34 15.46 -13.87
N PRO A 52 -10.29 15.85 -12.58
CA PRO A 52 -9.45 16.96 -12.14
C PRO A 52 -7.95 16.70 -12.33
N TRP A 53 -7.52 15.45 -12.18
CA TRP A 53 -6.12 15.07 -12.40
C TRP A 53 -5.77 15.10 -13.88
N VAL A 54 -6.62 14.53 -14.74
CA VAL A 54 -6.46 14.57 -16.19
C VAL A 54 -6.50 16.00 -16.71
N ALA A 55 -7.42 16.83 -16.24
CA ALA A 55 -7.58 18.23 -16.66
C ALA A 55 -6.35 19.10 -16.36
N SER A 56 -5.50 18.70 -15.42
CA SER A 56 -4.24 19.38 -15.16
C SER A 56 -3.18 19.16 -16.26
N GLN A 57 -3.36 18.15 -17.12
CA GLN A 57 -2.39 17.70 -18.10
C GLN A 57 -2.96 17.56 -19.52
N PHE A 58 -4.27 17.55 -19.66
CA PHE A 58 -4.99 17.39 -20.92
C PHE A 58 -6.22 18.28 -20.97
N ASP A 59 -6.18 19.29 -21.84
CA ASP A 59 -7.24 20.28 -22.04
C ASP A 59 -8.35 19.82 -23.02
N GLY A 60 -8.30 18.58 -23.45
CA GLY A 60 -9.21 18.04 -24.46
C GLY A 60 -10.39 17.28 -23.85
N THR A 61 -11.39 16.99 -24.68
CA THR A 61 -12.48 16.06 -24.36
C THR A 61 -12.10 14.65 -24.78
N LEU A 62 -12.12 13.69 -23.87
CA LEU A 62 -11.89 12.27 -24.17
C LEU A 62 -13.09 11.73 -24.99
N ARG A 63 -12.85 11.44 -26.26
CA ARG A 63 -13.88 10.92 -27.17
C ARG A 63 -14.00 9.41 -27.04
N ARG A 64 -15.14 8.86 -27.47
CA ARG A 64 -15.31 7.41 -27.59
C ARG A 64 -14.22 6.81 -28.49
N GLY A 65 -13.64 5.68 -28.08
CA GLY A 65 -12.56 5.01 -28.80
C GLY A 65 -11.18 5.60 -28.57
N GLN A 66 -11.04 6.69 -27.84
CA GLN A 66 -9.75 7.24 -27.39
C GLN A 66 -9.44 6.79 -25.98
N ILE A 67 -8.15 6.79 -25.66
CA ILE A 67 -7.65 6.46 -24.32
C ILE A 67 -6.74 7.54 -23.78
N ILE A 68 -6.63 7.61 -22.48
CA ILE A 68 -5.56 8.34 -21.78
C ILE A 68 -4.66 7.28 -21.15
N ALA A 69 -3.37 7.37 -21.38
CA ALA A 69 -2.38 6.43 -20.90
C ALA A 69 -1.74 6.93 -19.60
N GLY A 70 -1.56 6.05 -18.60
CA GLY A 70 -0.73 6.34 -17.43
C GLY A 70 0.75 6.45 -17.80
N ALA A 71 1.56 6.97 -16.88
CA ALA A 71 2.96 7.28 -17.14
C ALA A 71 3.81 6.06 -17.57
N SER A 72 3.51 4.89 -17.01
CA SER A 72 4.26 3.65 -17.27
C SER A 72 3.78 2.88 -18.52
N ILE A 73 2.73 3.36 -19.19
CA ILE A 73 2.18 2.70 -20.38
C ILE A 73 3.08 2.98 -21.59
N ASN A 74 3.50 1.92 -22.27
CA ASN A 74 4.29 2.06 -23.50
C ASN A 74 3.37 2.43 -24.67
N VAL A 75 3.51 3.66 -25.15
CA VAL A 75 2.76 4.19 -26.29
C VAL A 75 3.60 3.97 -27.56
N SER A 76 2.98 3.38 -28.60
CA SER A 76 3.65 3.15 -29.87
C SER A 76 4.02 4.45 -30.61
N ASP A 77 4.94 4.37 -31.57
CA ASP A 77 5.34 5.52 -32.42
C ASP A 77 4.14 6.16 -33.17
N ASN A 78 3.10 5.39 -33.41
CA ASN A 78 1.86 5.86 -34.01
C ASN A 78 0.89 6.52 -33.03
N ASN A 79 1.32 6.74 -31.81
CA ASN A 79 0.49 7.27 -30.72
C ASN A 79 -0.75 6.41 -30.43
N THR A 80 -0.57 5.10 -30.42
CA THR A 80 -1.61 4.11 -30.11
C THR A 80 -1.14 3.13 -29.04
N VAL A 81 -2.10 2.50 -28.35
CA VAL A 81 -1.87 1.35 -27.46
C VAL A 81 -2.78 0.23 -27.91
N LYS A 82 -2.23 -0.97 -28.04
CA LYS A 82 -2.97 -2.15 -28.45
C LYS A 82 -3.57 -2.87 -27.25
N LEU A 83 -4.90 -2.94 -27.22
CA LEU A 83 -5.66 -3.64 -26.19
C LEU A 83 -6.62 -4.63 -26.88
N TYR A 84 -6.58 -5.90 -26.48
CA TYR A 84 -7.42 -6.98 -27.04
C TYR A 84 -7.36 -7.06 -28.57
N GLY A 85 -6.17 -6.90 -29.16
CA GLY A 85 -5.97 -6.98 -30.61
C GLY A 85 -6.38 -5.72 -31.38
N HIS A 86 -6.90 -4.70 -30.72
CA HIS A 86 -7.35 -3.44 -31.32
C HIS A 86 -6.47 -2.27 -30.87
N GLU A 87 -6.13 -1.36 -31.81
CA GLU A 87 -5.33 -0.17 -31.52
C GLU A 87 -6.21 1.00 -31.12
N PHE A 88 -5.93 1.56 -29.94
CA PHE A 88 -6.61 2.72 -29.40
C PHE A 88 -5.72 3.96 -29.51
N PRO A 89 -6.16 5.04 -30.15
CA PRO A 89 -5.41 6.30 -30.19
C PRO A 89 -5.32 6.92 -28.80
N VAL A 90 -4.12 7.34 -28.43
CA VAL A 90 -3.82 7.98 -27.16
C VAL A 90 -4.10 9.47 -27.27
N ALA A 91 -5.04 9.98 -26.48
CA ALA A 91 -5.36 11.39 -26.39
C ALA A 91 -4.32 12.16 -25.54
N ALA A 92 -3.84 11.55 -24.48
CA ALA A 92 -2.80 12.09 -23.62
C ALA A 92 -2.07 10.96 -22.86
N GLN A 93 -0.83 11.21 -22.47
CA GLN A 93 -0.11 10.40 -21.50
C GLN A 93 0.13 11.24 -20.24
N LEU A 94 -0.23 10.68 -19.08
CA LEU A 94 -0.17 11.39 -17.81
C LEU A 94 1.23 11.34 -17.20
N ALA A 95 1.55 12.31 -16.36
CA ALA A 95 2.78 12.31 -15.59
C ALA A 95 2.79 11.23 -14.52
N ASP A 96 3.98 10.80 -14.12
CA ASP A 96 4.21 9.79 -13.09
C ASP A 96 3.68 10.27 -11.72
N THR A 97 2.92 9.40 -11.07
CA THR A 97 2.34 9.61 -9.74
C THR A 97 2.98 8.72 -8.67
N GLY A 98 3.78 7.73 -9.06
CA GLY A 98 4.31 6.68 -8.17
C GLY A 98 3.23 5.74 -7.64
N THR A 99 2.07 5.65 -8.29
CA THR A 99 0.94 4.82 -7.88
C THR A 99 0.59 3.77 -8.95
N SER A 100 -0.34 2.86 -8.62
CA SER A 100 -0.86 1.89 -9.60
C SER A 100 -1.58 2.52 -10.78
N LEU A 101 -1.95 3.79 -10.70
CA LEU A 101 -2.57 4.54 -11.80
C LEU A 101 -1.62 4.76 -12.97
N ASP A 102 -0.32 4.76 -12.72
CA ASP A 102 0.70 4.89 -13.77
C ASP A 102 0.69 3.72 -14.74
N ASN A 103 0.24 2.54 -14.27
CA ASN A 103 0.05 1.34 -15.10
C ASN A 103 -1.43 1.12 -15.47
N SER A 104 -2.17 2.20 -15.66
CA SER A 104 -3.60 2.16 -15.99
C SER A 104 -3.89 2.94 -17.27
N VAL A 105 -4.94 2.50 -17.96
CA VAL A 105 -5.49 3.18 -19.14
C VAL A 105 -6.88 3.68 -18.76
N PHE A 106 -7.16 4.93 -19.08
CA PHE A 106 -8.44 5.57 -18.80
C PHE A 106 -9.25 5.73 -20.06
N VAL A 107 -10.52 5.34 -20.03
CA VAL A 107 -11.45 5.42 -21.16
C VAL A 107 -12.78 6.05 -20.71
N ASN A 108 -13.46 6.70 -21.66
CA ASN A 108 -14.84 7.10 -21.42
C ASN A 108 -15.73 5.86 -21.24
N LEU A 109 -16.71 5.90 -20.35
CA LEU A 109 -17.68 4.80 -20.15
C LEU A 109 -18.33 4.35 -21.46
N ASP A 110 -18.53 5.23 -22.41
CA ASP A 110 -19.06 4.90 -23.75
C ASP A 110 -18.12 4.00 -24.57
N THR A 111 -16.83 3.95 -24.22
CA THR A 111 -15.82 3.08 -24.87
C THR A 111 -15.80 1.69 -24.23
N VAL A 112 -16.29 1.51 -23.01
CA VAL A 112 -16.28 0.24 -22.28
C VAL A 112 -16.95 -0.90 -23.07
N PRO A 113 -18.12 -0.72 -23.71
CA PRO A 113 -18.74 -1.75 -24.54
C PRO A 113 -17.84 -2.23 -25.67
N ASP A 114 -17.10 -1.32 -26.31
CA ASP A 114 -16.17 -1.65 -27.40
C ASP A 114 -15.01 -2.51 -26.87
N VAL A 115 -14.42 -2.12 -25.73
CA VAL A 115 -13.36 -2.89 -25.06
C VAL A 115 -13.84 -4.30 -24.67
N VAL A 116 -15.06 -4.42 -24.14
CA VAL A 116 -15.66 -5.72 -23.77
C VAL A 116 -15.86 -6.58 -25.03
N SER A 117 -16.38 -6.02 -26.10
CA SER A 117 -16.56 -6.72 -27.37
C SER A 117 -15.23 -7.23 -27.93
N TYR A 118 -14.18 -6.40 -27.96
CA TYR A 118 -12.85 -6.81 -28.41
C TYR A 118 -12.26 -7.90 -27.50
N SER A 119 -12.47 -7.81 -26.20
CA SER A 119 -12.00 -8.85 -25.27
C SER A 119 -12.64 -10.22 -25.55
N ALA A 120 -13.93 -10.24 -25.89
CA ALA A 120 -14.65 -11.44 -26.26
C ALA A 120 -14.14 -12.05 -27.58
N GLN A 121 -13.83 -11.21 -28.58
CA GLN A 121 -13.31 -11.64 -29.88
C GLN A 121 -11.95 -12.37 -29.79
N VAL A 122 -11.12 -11.98 -28.82
CA VAL A 122 -9.84 -12.66 -28.56
C VAL A 122 -9.97 -13.86 -27.61
N GLY A 123 -11.20 -14.30 -27.33
CA GLY A 123 -11.47 -15.45 -26.47
C GLY A 123 -11.27 -15.16 -24.97
N HIS A 124 -11.27 -13.90 -24.58
CA HIS A 124 -10.98 -13.45 -23.23
C HIS A 124 -12.03 -12.47 -22.73
N ALA A 125 -13.28 -12.95 -22.56
CA ALA A 125 -14.38 -12.14 -22.10
C ALA A 125 -14.09 -11.55 -20.70
N ALA A 126 -13.60 -10.31 -20.68
CA ALA A 126 -13.29 -9.59 -19.44
C ALA A 126 -14.54 -9.33 -18.58
N ILE A 127 -15.67 -9.05 -19.26
CA ILE A 127 -17.01 -8.93 -18.66
C ILE A 127 -17.97 -9.67 -19.60
N PRO A 128 -18.96 -10.42 -19.08
CA PRO A 128 -19.99 -11.03 -19.92
C PRO A 128 -20.68 -9.95 -20.79
N GLU A 129 -20.94 -10.27 -22.05
CA GLU A 129 -21.43 -9.31 -23.05
C GLU A 129 -22.78 -8.70 -22.67
N GLU A 130 -23.61 -9.43 -21.94
CA GLU A 130 -24.89 -8.94 -21.38
C GLU A 130 -24.75 -7.78 -20.40
N TYR A 131 -23.57 -7.62 -19.79
CA TYR A 131 -23.24 -6.54 -18.87
C TYR A 131 -22.38 -5.44 -19.52
N ALA A 132 -22.05 -5.56 -20.80
CA ALA A 132 -21.26 -4.57 -21.52
C ALA A 132 -21.93 -3.19 -21.44
N GLY A 133 -21.20 -2.19 -20.98
CA GLY A 133 -21.71 -0.82 -20.79
C GLY A 133 -22.69 -0.63 -19.63
N LYS A 134 -23.02 -1.68 -18.89
CA LYS A 134 -23.87 -1.62 -17.69
C LYS A 134 -23.14 -2.00 -16.41
N ALA A 135 -22.00 -2.71 -16.52
CA ALA A 135 -21.25 -3.19 -15.38
C ALA A 135 -20.64 -2.01 -14.61
N VAL A 136 -20.87 -1.99 -13.32
CA VAL A 136 -20.26 -1.05 -12.38
C VAL A 136 -19.35 -1.82 -11.44
N SER A 137 -18.10 -1.42 -11.37
CA SER A 137 -17.09 -2.00 -10.48
C SER A 137 -16.96 -1.22 -9.18
N ALA A 138 -17.10 0.10 -9.25
CA ALA A 138 -17.06 0.96 -8.10
C ALA A 138 -17.99 2.17 -8.30
N VAL A 139 -18.55 2.65 -7.20
CA VAL A 139 -19.24 3.95 -7.12
C VAL A 139 -18.46 4.81 -6.14
N LEU A 140 -17.92 5.90 -6.63
CA LEU A 140 -17.23 6.89 -5.80
C LEU A 140 -18.27 7.91 -5.31
N VAL A 141 -18.18 8.22 -4.03
CA VAL A 141 -19.16 9.08 -3.35
C VAL A 141 -18.44 10.19 -2.62
N LYS A 142 -18.84 11.41 -2.87
CA LYS A 142 -18.47 12.59 -2.09
C LYS A 142 -19.53 12.82 -1.01
N VAL A 143 -19.09 12.78 0.23
CA VAL A 143 -19.97 12.91 1.39
C VAL A 143 -20.41 14.36 1.55
N LYS A 144 -21.71 14.62 1.80
CA LYS A 144 -22.23 15.95 2.12
C LYS A 144 -21.66 16.46 3.45
N ASP A 145 -21.51 17.76 3.56
CA ASP A 145 -21.13 18.41 4.80
C ASP A 145 -22.11 18.04 5.94
N GLY A 146 -21.55 17.76 7.10
CA GLY A 146 -22.32 17.35 8.29
C GLY A 146 -22.54 15.84 8.42
N TYR A 147 -22.19 15.04 7.42
CA TYR A 147 -22.24 13.58 7.49
C TYR A 147 -20.85 12.97 7.65
N SER A 148 -20.75 11.86 8.37
CA SER A 148 -19.55 11.04 8.37
C SER A 148 -19.60 9.96 7.27
N ALA A 149 -18.46 9.56 6.72
CA ALA A 149 -18.39 8.51 5.72
C ALA A 149 -19.02 7.18 6.21
N GLN A 150 -18.91 6.89 7.50
CA GLN A 150 -19.51 5.70 8.10
C GLN A 150 -21.05 5.78 8.14
N GLN A 151 -21.61 6.95 8.41
CA GLN A 151 -23.07 7.17 8.36
C GLN A 151 -23.59 7.00 6.94
N VAL A 152 -22.91 7.62 5.96
CA VAL A 152 -23.27 7.50 4.54
C VAL A 152 -23.18 6.05 4.08
N ALA A 153 -22.13 5.32 4.42
CA ALA A 153 -22.01 3.88 4.12
C ALA A 153 -23.19 3.07 4.70
N SER A 154 -23.61 3.39 5.92
CA SER A 154 -24.79 2.74 6.55
C SER A 154 -26.08 3.09 5.81
N ASN A 155 -26.22 4.35 5.38
CA ASN A 155 -27.41 4.82 4.63
C ASN A 155 -27.49 4.15 3.25
N ILE A 156 -26.35 4.05 2.55
CA ILE A 156 -26.24 3.35 1.27
C ILE A 156 -26.60 1.86 1.45
N ALA A 157 -26.10 1.21 2.51
CA ALA A 157 -26.43 -0.19 2.78
C ALA A 157 -27.94 -0.41 2.99
N LYS A 158 -28.61 0.55 3.64
CA LYS A 158 -30.07 0.50 3.84
C LYS A 158 -30.83 0.77 2.55
N ALA A 159 -30.40 1.78 1.76
CA ALA A 159 -31.06 2.18 0.52
C ALA A 159 -30.96 1.07 -0.55
N THR A 160 -29.79 0.47 -0.71
CA THR A 160 -29.56 -0.57 -1.72
C THR A 160 -30.01 -1.96 -1.27
N GLY A 161 -30.11 -2.23 0.03
CA GLY A 161 -30.39 -3.56 0.58
C GLY A 161 -29.31 -4.63 0.31
N ILE A 162 -28.18 -4.24 -0.30
CA ILE A 162 -27.11 -5.16 -0.73
C ILE A 162 -26.10 -5.34 0.39
N LYS A 163 -26.06 -6.52 1.00
CA LYS A 163 -25.14 -6.84 2.09
C LYS A 163 -23.69 -7.10 1.66
N SER A 164 -23.46 -7.33 0.38
CA SER A 164 -22.14 -7.68 -0.18
C SER A 164 -21.34 -6.47 -0.70
N LEU A 165 -21.84 -5.26 -0.53
CA LEU A 165 -21.09 -4.05 -0.89
C LEU A 165 -19.91 -3.86 0.05
N GLY A 166 -18.72 -3.72 -0.53
CA GLY A 166 -17.52 -3.32 0.19
C GLY A 166 -17.46 -1.78 0.28
N TYR A 167 -17.33 -1.25 1.48
CA TYR A 167 -17.19 0.18 1.71
C TYR A 167 -15.74 0.52 2.04
N VAL A 168 -15.14 1.39 1.22
CA VAL A 168 -13.77 1.89 1.43
C VAL A 168 -13.83 3.38 1.69
N TYR A 169 -13.43 3.80 2.87
CA TYR A 169 -13.35 5.21 3.25
C TYR A 169 -12.09 5.47 4.09
N PRO A 170 -11.53 6.69 4.05
CA PRO A 170 -10.24 6.99 4.69
C PRO A 170 -10.16 6.58 6.16
N GLY A 171 -11.22 6.80 6.93
CA GLY A 171 -11.30 6.40 8.33
C GLY A 171 -11.28 4.89 8.54
N GLY A 172 -11.90 4.11 7.66
CA GLY A 172 -11.93 2.64 7.71
C GLY A 172 -10.55 2.04 7.39
N ILE A 173 -9.90 2.52 6.35
CA ILE A 173 -8.54 2.11 5.98
C ILE A 173 -7.57 2.42 7.12
N THR A 174 -7.62 3.65 7.67
CA THR A 174 -6.76 4.07 8.77
C THR A 174 -6.98 3.22 10.03
N ALA A 175 -8.22 2.87 10.35
CA ALA A 175 -8.53 2.03 11.52
C ALA A 175 -7.96 0.60 11.35
N THR A 176 -8.13 -0.01 10.19
CA THR A 176 -7.60 -1.34 9.88
C THR A 176 -6.07 -1.34 9.90
N THR A 177 -5.45 -0.34 9.25
CA THR A 177 -3.99 -0.18 9.24
C THR A 177 -3.43 0.03 10.65
N LYS A 178 -4.06 0.87 11.47
CA LYS A 178 -3.66 1.07 12.88
C LYS A 178 -3.77 -0.22 13.69
N THR A 179 -4.79 -1.02 13.47
CA THR A 179 -4.96 -2.30 14.19
C THR A 179 -3.88 -3.29 13.78
N ASN A 180 -3.62 -3.45 12.49
CA ASN A 180 -2.56 -4.32 12.00
C ASN A 180 -1.17 -3.86 12.48
N LEU A 181 -0.92 -2.56 12.45
CA LEU A 181 0.33 -1.98 12.94
C LEU A 181 0.53 -2.23 14.44
N LYS A 182 -0.52 -2.10 15.28
CA LYS A 182 -0.47 -2.44 16.71
C LYS A 182 -0.10 -3.90 16.95
N VAL A 183 -0.63 -4.80 16.14
CA VAL A 183 -0.32 -6.24 16.24
C VAL A 183 1.15 -6.48 15.91
N ILE A 184 1.66 -5.89 14.82
CA ILE A 184 3.08 -5.99 14.42
C ILE A 184 3.99 -5.42 15.51
N ILE A 185 3.69 -4.22 16.03
CA ILE A 185 4.46 -3.59 17.10
C ILE A 185 4.51 -4.48 18.35
N ARG A 186 3.39 -5.14 18.70
CA ARG A 186 3.36 -6.07 19.84
C ARG A 186 4.28 -7.27 19.62
N TYR A 187 4.29 -7.88 18.45
CA TYR A 187 5.22 -8.99 18.15
C TYR A 187 6.67 -8.52 18.19
N VAL A 188 6.99 -7.39 17.62
CA VAL A 188 8.33 -6.80 17.64
C VAL A 188 8.77 -6.53 19.10
N ALA A 189 7.89 -5.98 19.93
CA ALA A 189 8.18 -5.72 21.34
C ALA A 189 8.47 -7.04 22.11
N VAL A 190 7.69 -8.10 21.86
CA VAL A 190 7.95 -9.42 22.46
C VAL A 190 9.31 -9.97 22.02
N PHE A 191 9.60 -9.90 20.72
CA PHE A 191 10.90 -10.32 20.19
C PHE A 191 12.06 -9.57 20.86
N ILE A 192 11.97 -8.25 20.91
CA ILE A 192 13.01 -7.42 21.58
C ILE A 192 13.17 -7.84 23.03
N THR A 193 12.08 -8.06 23.75
CA THR A 193 12.12 -8.47 25.17
C THR A 193 12.81 -9.83 25.35
N VAL A 194 12.49 -10.79 24.49
CA VAL A 194 13.14 -12.12 24.50
C VAL A 194 14.63 -12.00 24.21
N PHE A 195 15.02 -11.24 23.18
CA PHE A 195 16.45 -11.03 22.87
C PHE A 195 17.21 -10.35 24.00
N TRP A 196 16.60 -9.33 24.64
CA TRP A 196 17.21 -8.65 25.79
C TRP A 196 17.40 -9.60 26.98
N THR A 197 16.40 -10.41 27.30
CA THR A 197 16.50 -11.38 28.39
C THR A 197 17.54 -12.46 28.12
N MET A 198 17.59 -12.99 26.90
CA MET A 198 18.64 -13.92 26.47
C MET A 198 20.03 -13.29 26.57
N GLY A 199 20.22 -12.10 26.06
CA GLY A 199 21.49 -11.37 26.15
C GLY A 199 21.95 -11.17 27.59
N LEU A 200 21.02 -10.82 28.50
CA LEU A 200 21.31 -10.64 29.91
C LEU A 200 21.72 -11.97 30.59
N VAL A 201 21.04 -13.07 30.29
CA VAL A 201 21.40 -14.41 30.79
C VAL A 201 22.78 -14.83 30.31
N VAL A 202 23.06 -14.66 29.03
CA VAL A 202 24.40 -14.99 28.48
C VAL A 202 25.49 -14.12 29.13
N MET A 203 25.23 -12.81 29.28
CA MET A 203 26.15 -11.89 29.93
C MET A 203 26.44 -12.32 31.38
N LEU A 204 25.40 -12.66 32.15
CA LEU A 204 25.57 -13.16 33.52
C LEU A 204 26.37 -14.50 33.58
N ALA A 205 26.12 -15.40 32.64
CA ALA A 205 26.85 -16.67 32.56
C ALA A 205 28.33 -16.44 32.25
N VAL A 206 28.65 -15.61 31.26
CA VAL A 206 30.04 -15.27 30.89
C VAL A 206 30.76 -14.58 32.05
N PHE A 207 30.11 -13.60 32.70
CA PHE A 207 30.66 -12.91 33.88
C PHE A 207 30.92 -13.88 35.02
N SER A 208 29.98 -14.77 35.32
CA SER A 208 30.12 -15.78 36.37
C SER A 208 31.30 -16.72 36.11
N SER A 209 31.48 -17.17 34.85
CA SER A 209 32.59 -18.00 34.43
C SER A 209 33.93 -17.28 34.56
N ALA A 210 34.04 -16.06 34.04
CA ALA A 210 35.25 -15.25 34.11
C ALA A 210 35.69 -14.98 35.57
N MET A 211 34.71 -14.68 36.45
CA MET A 211 34.99 -14.48 37.89
C MET A 211 35.43 -15.75 38.57
N ASN A 212 34.93 -16.93 38.16
CA ASN A 212 35.33 -18.20 38.72
C ASN A 212 36.77 -18.54 38.35
N GLU A 213 37.19 -18.27 37.13
CA GLU A 213 38.58 -18.50 36.68
C GLU A 213 39.58 -17.60 37.42
N ARG A 214 39.20 -16.34 37.73
CA ARG A 214 40.08 -15.36 38.39
C ARG A 214 40.06 -15.43 39.93
N LYS A 215 39.33 -16.35 40.56
CA LYS A 215 39.27 -16.49 42.04
C LYS A 215 40.65 -16.59 42.68
N ARG A 216 41.59 -17.31 42.06
CA ARG A 216 42.94 -17.46 42.60
C ARG A 216 43.74 -16.16 42.57
N GLU A 217 43.60 -15.36 41.53
CA GLU A 217 44.24 -14.06 41.42
C GLU A 217 43.72 -13.10 42.48
N PHE A 218 42.42 -13.05 42.70
CA PHE A 218 41.79 -12.21 43.77
C PHE A 218 42.22 -12.67 45.17
N ALA A 219 42.42 -13.94 45.38
CA ALA A 219 42.96 -14.44 46.63
C ALA A 219 44.42 -13.97 46.88
N ALA A 220 45.27 -13.96 45.86
CA ALA A 220 46.62 -13.42 45.94
C ALA A 220 46.64 -11.93 46.26
N TYR A 221 45.79 -11.12 45.59
CA TYR A 221 45.66 -9.67 45.92
C TYR A 221 45.24 -9.41 47.36
N ARG A 222 44.35 -10.25 47.89
CA ARG A 222 43.94 -10.17 49.30
C ARG A 222 45.08 -10.48 50.29
N ILE A 223 45.92 -11.44 49.99
CA ILE A 223 47.08 -11.75 50.79
C ILE A 223 48.08 -10.58 50.81
N LEU A 224 48.20 -9.87 49.71
CA LEU A 224 49.00 -8.65 49.55
C LEU A 224 48.40 -7.39 50.18
N GLY A 225 47.23 -7.52 50.89
CA GLY A 225 46.61 -6.44 51.61
C GLY A 225 45.59 -5.60 50.85
N ALA A 226 45.16 -6.01 49.64
CA ALA A 226 44.11 -5.28 48.92
C ALA A 226 42.77 -5.44 49.65
N ASP A 227 42.07 -4.27 49.83
CA ASP A 227 40.75 -4.25 50.41
C ASP A 227 39.66 -4.65 49.40
N ARG A 228 38.43 -4.89 49.88
CA ARG A 228 37.30 -5.26 49.02
C ARG A 228 36.94 -4.17 48.01
N ALA A 229 37.06 -2.91 48.41
CA ALA A 229 36.68 -1.79 47.55
C ALA A 229 37.61 -1.67 46.34
N THR A 230 38.91 -1.88 46.58
CA THR A 230 39.90 -1.89 45.48
C THR A 230 39.65 -2.99 44.47
N LEU A 231 39.35 -4.23 44.95
CA LEU A 231 39.08 -5.37 44.06
C LEU A 231 37.79 -5.16 43.23
N VAL A 232 36.74 -4.69 43.88
CA VAL A 232 35.48 -4.34 43.20
C VAL A 232 35.72 -3.21 42.17
N GLY A 233 36.51 -2.21 42.54
CA GLY A 233 36.87 -1.11 41.66
C GLY A 233 37.60 -1.55 40.38
N ILE A 234 38.51 -2.54 40.47
CA ILE A 234 39.20 -3.12 39.31
C ILE A 234 38.19 -3.81 38.39
N ILE A 235 37.35 -4.68 38.96
CA ILE A 235 36.33 -5.42 38.18
C ILE A 235 35.36 -4.47 37.47
N VAL A 236 34.87 -3.45 38.16
CA VAL A 236 33.92 -2.47 37.59
C VAL A 236 34.60 -1.71 36.44
N LYS A 237 35.84 -1.25 36.61
CA LYS A 237 36.57 -0.55 35.56
C LYS A 237 36.81 -1.43 34.33
N GLU A 238 37.24 -2.67 34.54
CA GLU A 238 37.44 -3.62 33.45
C GLU A 238 36.15 -3.91 32.68
N SER A 239 35.06 -4.17 33.42
CA SER A 239 33.74 -4.42 32.84
C SER A 239 33.19 -3.23 32.09
N ALA A 240 33.36 -2.00 32.65
CA ALA A 240 32.95 -0.78 31.99
C ALA A 240 33.71 -0.52 30.70
N THR A 241 35.03 -0.83 30.68
CA THR A 241 35.83 -0.67 29.46
C THR A 241 35.42 -1.65 28.38
N ILE A 242 35.19 -2.92 28.71
CA ILE A 242 34.73 -3.95 27.77
C ILE A 242 33.30 -3.56 27.25
N GLY A 243 32.42 -3.12 28.15
CA GLY A 243 31.08 -2.68 27.81
C GLY A 243 31.07 -1.48 26.89
N ALA A 244 31.95 -0.50 27.12
CA ALA A 244 32.07 0.68 26.25
C ALA A 244 32.55 0.30 24.82
N ILE A 245 33.58 -0.56 24.72
CA ILE A 245 34.07 -1.04 23.44
C ILE A 245 33.00 -1.82 22.69
N GLY A 246 32.34 -2.76 23.38
CA GLY A 246 31.25 -3.56 22.81
C GLY A 246 30.07 -2.70 22.38
N GLY A 247 29.73 -1.68 23.17
CA GLY A 247 28.68 -0.70 22.84
C GLY A 247 28.99 0.10 21.57
N VAL A 248 30.21 0.62 21.43
CA VAL A 248 30.64 1.32 20.22
C VAL A 248 30.57 0.42 18.97
N ILE A 249 31.08 -0.81 19.08
CA ILE A 249 31.03 -1.79 17.98
C ILE A 249 29.58 -2.10 17.62
N GLY A 250 28.71 -2.34 18.63
CA GLY A 250 27.29 -2.62 18.41
C GLY A 250 26.56 -1.49 17.70
N VAL A 251 26.75 -0.25 18.14
CA VAL A 251 26.14 0.93 17.50
C VAL A 251 26.66 1.10 16.06
N THR A 252 27.96 0.94 15.84
CA THR A 252 28.55 1.04 14.50
C THR A 252 28.01 -0.02 13.54
N CYS A 253 27.95 -1.29 13.96
CA CYS A 253 27.38 -2.35 13.14
C CYS A 253 25.90 -2.13 12.85
N THR A 254 25.13 -1.71 13.84
CA THR A 254 23.70 -1.41 13.65
C THR A 254 23.49 -0.26 12.68
N SER A 255 24.28 0.81 12.81
CA SER A 255 24.20 1.95 11.90
C SER A 255 24.52 1.57 10.45
N LEU A 256 25.52 0.74 10.21
CA LEU A 256 25.87 0.25 8.87
C LEU A 256 24.76 -0.60 8.22
N VAL A 257 23.97 -1.30 9.03
CA VAL A 257 22.86 -2.11 8.53
C VAL A 257 21.61 -1.25 8.30
N VAL A 258 21.30 -0.33 9.22
CA VAL A 258 20.05 0.46 9.18
C VAL A 258 20.11 1.60 8.16
N PHE A 259 21.27 2.26 8.02
CA PHE A 259 21.42 3.44 7.16
C PHE A 259 21.04 3.20 5.68
N PRO A 260 21.42 2.09 5.02
CA PRO A 260 21.01 1.83 3.64
C PRO A 260 19.49 1.66 3.45
N PHE A 261 18.76 1.30 4.51
CA PHE A 261 17.31 1.07 4.46
C PHE A 261 16.48 2.26 4.97
N SER A 262 17.13 3.30 5.48
CA SER A 262 16.42 4.49 5.98
C SER A 262 16.07 5.51 4.88
N GLY A 263 16.50 5.27 3.64
CA GLY A 263 16.24 6.11 2.46
C GLY A 263 15.24 5.48 1.47
N LEU A 264 14.65 4.34 1.81
CA LEU A 264 13.54 3.70 1.11
C LEU A 264 12.25 4.01 1.87
#